data_f710be37b3046465090856333bbd9a42
#
_entry.id   f710be37b3046465090856333bbd9a42
#
_cell.length_a   1.000
_cell.length_b   1.000
_cell.length_c   1.000
_cell.angle_alpha   90.00
_cell.angle_beta   90.00
_cell.angle_gamma   90.00
#
_symmetry.space_group_name_H-M   'P 1'
#
loop_
_entity.id
_entity.type
_entity.pdbx_description
1 polymer ?
#
loop_
_entity_poly.entity_id
_entity_poly.type
_entity_poly.pdbx_seq_one_letter_code
_entity_poly.pdbx_strand_id
1 'polypeptide(L)'
;MRISELQNDQKNVNIGGVVTYVGQSRDVSLKSGSVEKVTTITVQDDSGSIPVNIWGSMIEKIKINSEIRLEKGYINEFRNQIQFNLGYYGKLFILLNSNTE
;
A
#
# COMPACT_ATOMS: atom_id res chain seq x y z
N MET A 1 5.05 -4.85 11.93
CA MET A 1 6.41 -4.31 11.82
C MET A 1 6.32 -2.81 11.68
N ARG A 2 7.20 -2.09 12.31
CA ARG A 2 7.17 -0.62 12.24
C ARG A 2 7.74 -0.15 10.91
N ILE A 3 7.12 0.88 10.36
CA ILE A 3 7.51 1.38 9.03
C ILE A 3 8.97 1.82 9.02
N SER A 4 9.46 2.44 10.10
CA SER A 4 10.85 2.90 10.15
C SER A 4 11.86 1.76 10.12
N GLU A 5 11.44 0.53 10.34
CA GLU A 5 12.33 -0.64 10.35
C GLU A 5 12.37 -1.38 9.03
N LEU A 6 11.60 -0.95 8.05
CA LEU A 6 11.52 -1.64 6.76
C LEU A 6 12.79 -1.40 5.94
N GLN A 7 13.19 -2.45 5.23
CA GLN A 7 14.39 -2.41 4.40
C GLN A 7 14.08 -3.00 3.03
N ASN A 8 14.86 -2.59 2.04
CA ASN A 8 14.73 -3.11 0.70
C ASN A 8 14.85 -4.64 0.68
N ASP A 9 14.08 -5.27 -0.19
CA ASP A 9 14.08 -6.73 -0.44
C ASP A 9 13.45 -7.57 0.66
N GLN A 10 12.80 -6.99 1.64
CA GLN A 10 12.04 -7.77 2.62
C GLN A 10 10.79 -8.35 2.00
N LYS A 11 10.41 -9.54 2.45
CA LYS A 11 9.20 -10.25 1.99
C LYS A 11 8.36 -10.66 3.18
N ASN A 12 7.09 -10.97 2.91
CA ASN A 12 6.12 -11.37 3.93
C ASN A 12 6.02 -10.32 5.03
N VAL A 13 5.93 -9.07 4.62
CA VAL A 13 5.93 -7.95 5.54
C VAL A 13 4.50 -7.54 5.85
N ASN A 14 4.22 -7.32 7.12
CA ASN A 14 2.94 -6.80 7.57
C ASN A 14 3.15 -5.41 8.17
N ILE A 15 2.33 -4.46 7.78
CA ILE A 15 2.36 -3.11 8.36
C ILE A 15 0.93 -2.65 8.62
N GLY A 16 0.81 -1.63 9.45
CA GLY A 16 -0.46 -0.98 9.68
C GLY A 16 -0.23 0.50 9.87
N GLY A 17 -1.27 1.28 9.68
CA GLY A 17 -1.19 2.71 9.87
C GLY A 17 -2.36 3.42 9.25
N VAL A 18 -2.21 4.73 9.14
CA VAL A 18 -3.24 5.62 8.63
C VAL A 18 -2.88 6.04 7.22
N VAL A 19 -3.87 6.05 6.33
CA VAL A 19 -3.69 6.53 4.97
C VAL A 19 -3.67 8.04 4.98
N THR A 20 -2.53 8.63 4.64
CA THR A 20 -2.38 10.09 4.66
C THR A 20 -2.46 10.71 3.27
N TYR A 21 -2.38 9.88 2.23
CA TYR A 21 -2.42 10.38 0.85
C TYR A 21 -2.93 9.26 -0.06
N VAL A 22 -3.76 9.62 -1.02
CA VAL A 22 -4.22 8.69 -2.05
C VAL A 22 -3.92 9.33 -3.40
N GLY A 23 -3.05 8.69 -4.17
CA GLY A 23 -2.69 9.19 -5.48
C GLY A 23 -3.72 8.84 -6.54
N GLN A 24 -3.51 9.34 -7.74
CA GLN A 24 -4.36 9.01 -8.86
C GLN A 24 -4.04 7.60 -9.34
N SER A 25 -5.07 6.87 -9.73
CA SER A 25 -4.83 5.55 -10.31
C SER A 25 -4.30 5.68 -11.73
N ARG A 26 -3.52 4.70 -12.14
CA ARG A 26 -2.98 4.63 -13.49
C ARG A 26 -3.11 3.21 -14.00
N ASP A 27 -3.16 3.07 -15.31
CA ASP A 27 -3.26 1.77 -15.94
C ASP A 27 -1.87 1.23 -16.22
N VAL A 28 -1.67 -0.04 -15.90
CA VAL A 28 -0.40 -0.72 -16.11
C VAL A 28 -0.67 -1.96 -16.95
N SER A 29 0.08 -2.11 -18.05
CA SER A 29 -0.02 -3.30 -18.90
C SER A 29 0.79 -4.43 -18.29
N LEU A 30 0.18 -5.58 -18.17
CA LEU A 30 0.83 -6.76 -17.63
C LEU A 30 1.36 -7.63 -18.77
N LYS A 31 2.29 -8.51 -18.45
CA LYS A 31 2.86 -9.41 -19.44
C LYS A 31 1.82 -10.33 -20.08
N SER A 32 0.74 -10.59 -19.36
CA SER A 32 -0.35 -11.42 -19.87
C SER A 32 -1.20 -10.70 -20.91
N GLY A 33 -0.96 -9.42 -21.14
CA GLY A 33 -1.78 -8.62 -22.04
C GLY A 33 -2.94 -7.92 -21.38
N SER A 34 -3.20 -8.21 -20.11
CA SER A 34 -4.25 -7.51 -19.39
C SER A 34 -3.77 -6.15 -18.91
N VAL A 35 -4.72 -5.29 -18.58
CA VAL A 35 -4.45 -3.98 -18.01
C VAL A 35 -5.04 -3.94 -16.61
N GLU A 36 -4.24 -3.52 -15.64
CA GLU A 36 -4.69 -3.37 -14.26
C GLU A 36 -4.51 -1.93 -13.83
N LYS A 37 -5.38 -1.49 -12.92
CA LYS A 37 -5.20 -0.19 -12.30
C LYS A 37 -4.32 -0.34 -11.07
N VAL A 38 -3.45 0.64 -10.88
CA VAL A 38 -2.61 0.70 -9.68
C VAL A 38 -2.65 2.12 -9.16
N THR A 39 -2.62 2.27 -7.84
CA THR A 39 -2.44 3.58 -7.24
C THR A 39 -1.43 3.48 -6.12
N THR A 40 -0.77 4.60 -5.85
CA THR A 40 0.17 4.69 -4.75
C THR A 40 -0.47 5.52 -3.66
N ILE A 41 -0.53 4.96 -2.47
CA ILE A 41 -1.00 5.68 -1.28
C ILE A 41 0.18 5.85 -0.34
N THR A 42 0.03 6.70 0.64
CA THR A 42 1.02 6.83 1.71
C THR A 42 0.38 6.34 3.00
N VAL A 43 1.07 5.43 3.67
CA VAL A 43 0.64 4.89 4.96
C VAL A 43 1.64 5.34 6.01
N GLN A 44 1.13 5.81 7.13
CA GLN A 44 1.95 6.35 8.21
C GLN A 44 1.60 5.67 9.51
N ASP A 45 2.62 5.23 10.25
CA ASP A 45 2.46 4.80 11.63
C ASP A 45 3.23 5.78 12.53
N ASP A 46 3.39 5.44 13.80
CA ASP A 46 4.07 6.34 14.73
C ASP A 46 5.58 6.42 14.49
N SER A 47 6.13 5.59 13.63
CA SER A 47 7.56 5.54 13.37
C SER A 47 7.95 6.17 12.03
N GLY A 48 7.03 6.37 11.12
CA GLY A 48 7.35 6.93 9.81
C GLY A 48 6.25 6.68 8.80
N SER A 49 6.54 6.92 7.54
CA SER A 49 5.59 6.72 6.45
C SER A 49 6.26 6.02 5.28
N ILE A 50 5.46 5.40 4.42
CA ILE A 50 5.97 4.66 3.28
C ILE A 50 4.95 4.70 2.15
N PRO A 51 5.40 4.86 0.88
CA PRO A 51 4.50 4.69 -0.26
C PRO A 51 4.09 3.23 -0.37
N VAL A 52 2.82 3.00 -0.68
CA VAL A 52 2.26 1.65 -0.82
C VAL A 52 1.56 1.58 -2.16
N ASN A 53 1.92 0.58 -2.95
CA ASN A 53 1.28 0.34 -4.25
C ASN A 53 0.19 -0.70 -4.07
N ILE A 54 -1.03 -0.34 -4.46
CA ILE A 54 -2.18 -1.23 -4.38
C ILE A 54 -2.84 -1.33 -5.76
N TRP A 55 -3.51 -2.45 -5.99
CA TRP A 55 -3.97 -2.84 -7.31
C TRP A 55 -5.46 -3.09 -7.35
N GLY A 56 -6.06 -2.80 -8.51
CA GLY A 56 -7.39 -3.28 -8.86
C GLY A 56 -8.49 -2.80 -7.94
N SER A 57 -9.35 -3.72 -7.56
CA SER A 57 -10.54 -3.39 -6.77
C SER A 57 -10.22 -2.89 -5.36
N MET A 58 -9.01 -3.13 -4.87
CA MET A 58 -8.63 -2.61 -3.56
C MET A 58 -8.60 -1.09 -3.52
N ILE A 59 -8.37 -0.45 -4.67
CA ILE A 59 -8.24 0.99 -4.75
C ILE A 59 -9.51 1.67 -4.23
N GLU A 60 -10.67 1.11 -4.57
CA GLU A 60 -11.94 1.71 -4.19
C GLU A 60 -12.23 1.64 -2.70
N LYS A 61 -11.55 0.74 -2.00
CA LYS A 61 -11.76 0.55 -0.57
C LYS A 61 -10.94 1.51 0.27
N ILE A 62 -9.96 2.18 -0.33
CA ILE A 62 -9.01 3.01 0.40
C ILE A 62 -9.53 4.44 0.44
N LYS A 63 -9.55 5.01 1.65
CA LYS A 63 -9.91 6.41 1.84
C LYS A 63 -8.87 7.08 2.71
N ILE A 64 -8.62 8.36 2.43
CA ILE A 64 -7.69 9.13 3.23
C ILE A 64 -8.17 9.16 4.69
N ASN A 65 -7.24 9.14 5.62
CA ASN A 65 -7.47 9.11 7.07
C ASN A 65 -8.04 7.79 7.60
N SER A 66 -8.21 6.78 6.75
CA SER A 66 -8.59 5.44 7.22
C SER A 66 -7.41 4.76 7.88
N GLU A 67 -7.70 3.96 8.90
CA GLU A 67 -6.68 3.11 9.50
C GLU A 67 -6.76 1.73 8.84
N ILE A 68 -5.64 1.25 8.31
CA ILE A 68 -5.61 0.00 7.57
C ILE A 68 -4.49 -0.90 8.06
N ARG A 69 -4.59 -2.16 7.71
CA ARG A 69 -3.55 -3.14 7.93
C ARG A 69 -3.28 -3.86 6.61
N LEU A 70 -2.02 -4.04 6.30
CA LEU A 70 -1.58 -4.70 5.08
C LEU A 70 -0.72 -5.90 5.47
N GLU A 71 -0.99 -7.05 4.87
CA GLU A 71 -0.29 -8.29 5.20
C GLU A 71 0.28 -8.93 3.95
N LYS A 72 1.41 -9.61 4.13
CA LYS A 72 2.10 -10.40 3.10
C LYS A 72 2.54 -9.56 1.92
N GLY A 73 2.99 -8.34 2.21
CA GLY A 73 3.58 -7.49 1.19
C GLY A 73 5.07 -7.70 1.08
N TYR A 74 5.66 -6.99 0.15
CA TYR A 74 7.11 -7.03 -0.02
C TYR A 74 7.63 -5.62 -0.29
N ILE A 75 8.90 -5.42 0.01
CA ILE A 75 9.55 -4.12 -0.10
C ILE A 75 10.48 -4.13 -1.29
N ASN A 76 10.40 -3.12 -2.13
CA ASN A 76 11.41 -2.88 -3.14
C ASN A 76 11.82 -1.42 -3.10
N GLU A 77 12.83 -1.09 -3.89
CA GLU A 77 13.34 0.26 -3.95
C GLU A 77 13.17 0.80 -5.36
N PHE A 78 12.68 2.04 -5.45
CA PHE A 78 12.52 2.73 -6.72
C PHE A 78 13.00 4.15 -6.53
N ARG A 79 14.01 4.56 -7.30
CA ARG A 79 14.59 5.90 -7.23
C ARG A 79 15.03 6.29 -5.83
N ASN A 80 15.72 5.35 -5.16
CA ASN A 80 16.25 5.53 -3.81
C ASN A 80 15.16 5.66 -2.73
N GLN A 81 13.94 5.26 -3.05
CA GLN A 81 12.82 5.28 -2.11
C GLN A 81 12.27 3.87 -1.97
N ILE A 82 12.23 3.35 -0.75
CA ILE A 82 11.61 2.05 -0.55
C ILE A 82 10.09 2.19 -0.65
N GLN A 83 9.46 1.13 -1.13
CA GLN A 83 8.02 1.06 -1.33
C GLN A 83 7.51 -0.27 -0.80
N PHE A 84 6.29 -0.25 -0.27
CA PHE A 84 5.57 -1.47 0.10
C PHE A 84 4.66 -1.84 -1.06
N ASN A 85 4.73 -3.10 -1.47
CA ASN A 85 3.91 -3.60 -2.56
C ASN A 85 3.00 -4.69 -2.04
N LEU A 86 1.70 -4.54 -2.27
CA LEU A 86 0.74 -5.54 -1.89
C LEU A 86 0.56 -6.45 -3.10
N GLY A 87 1.26 -7.58 -3.10
CA GLY A 87 1.26 -8.47 -4.23
C GLY A 87 0.01 -9.33 -4.31
N TYR A 88 0.05 -10.33 -5.17
CA TYR A 88 -1.10 -11.17 -5.47
C TYR A 88 -1.68 -11.84 -4.23
N TYR A 89 -0.82 -12.26 -3.29
CA TYR A 89 -1.27 -12.92 -2.07
C TYR A 89 -1.41 -11.96 -0.90
N GLY A 90 -1.20 -10.68 -1.14
CA GLY A 90 -1.31 -9.69 -0.07
C GLY A 90 -2.75 -9.47 0.34
N LYS A 91 -2.94 -8.99 1.57
CA LYS A 91 -4.27 -8.75 2.12
C LYS A 91 -4.37 -7.35 2.68
N LEU A 92 -5.53 -6.77 2.49
CA LEU A 92 -5.85 -5.43 2.97
C LEU A 92 -7.03 -5.52 3.92
N PHE A 93 -6.87 -4.95 5.11
CA PHE A 93 -7.95 -4.86 6.09
C PHE A 93 -8.19 -3.39 6.43
N ILE A 94 -9.45 -2.97 6.43
CA ILE A 94 -9.81 -1.63 6.90
C ILE A 94 -10.20 -1.79 8.36
N LEU A 95 -9.40 -1.21 9.25
CA LEU A 95 -9.62 -1.31 10.68
C LEU A 95 -10.54 -0.23 11.19
N LEU A 96 -10.38 0.99 10.65
CA LEU A 96 -11.22 2.11 11.01
C LEU A 96 -11.39 2.99 9.78
N ASN A 97 -12.62 3.12 9.35
CA ASN A 97 -12.91 3.96 8.19
C ASN A 97 -13.05 5.40 8.67
N SER A 98 -12.50 6.33 7.92
CA SER A 98 -12.57 7.73 8.28
C SER A 98 -13.93 8.33 7.98
N ASN A 99 -14.93 7.54 7.80
CA ASN A 99 -16.23 8.00 7.44
C ASN A 99 -16.80 8.89 8.52
N THR A 100 -17.08 10.08 8.19
CA THR A 100 -17.67 10.97 9.07
C THR A 100 -19.04 11.21 8.65
N GLU A 101 -19.58 10.97 8.32
CA GLU A 101 -20.72 11.38 8.01
C GLU A 101 -21.47 11.60 8.60
#